data_25a7b5c1569234e56ef128d3d18a1034
#
_entry.id   25a7b5c1569234e56ef128d3d18a1034
#
_cell.length_a   1.000
_cell.length_b   1.000
_cell.length_c   1.000
_cell.angle_alpha   90.00
_cell.angle_beta   90.00
_cell.angle_gamma   90.00
#
_symmetry.space_group_name_H-M   'P 1'
#
loop_
_entity.id
_entity.type
_entity.pdbx_description
1 polymer ?
#
loop_
_entity_poly.entity_id
_entity_poly.type
_entity_poly.pdbx_seq_one_letter_code
_entity_poly.pdbx_strand_id
1 'polypeptide(L)'
;MENVIKPDKKYYTAQFLILSILSSIIIIGAIVINLIIYHEEGPDSEGITVIWLICLGLISVIWVVSLPLIHLWIKNLSYFIRDDRITIQSGILTKKEKNIPYRSITDFVLVRGPFDRILGIGTIKVQTAGQSAEGYEGNLSGLLDYEPLHADLREKLKFLHPISESATTSEPIKQTNDSVLIQILEELKEIRKNSEK
;
A
#
# COMPACT_ATOMS: atom_id res chain seq x y z
N MET A 1 -2.56 21.43 -16.43
CA MET A 1 -1.49 20.70 -17.17
C MET A 1 -1.58 19.22 -16.81
N GLU A 2 -1.41 18.33 -17.77
CA GLU A 2 -1.49 16.87 -17.53
C GLU A 2 -0.08 16.34 -17.23
N ASN A 3 0.20 16.00 -15.98
CA ASN A 3 1.46 15.37 -15.60
C ASN A 3 1.32 13.86 -15.67
N VAL A 4 2.04 13.23 -16.59
CA VAL A 4 2.09 11.76 -16.73
C VAL A 4 3.28 11.23 -15.95
N ILE A 5 2.99 10.41 -14.95
CA ILE A 5 4.00 9.77 -14.11
C ILE A 5 3.97 8.27 -14.39
N LYS A 6 5.14 7.66 -14.54
CA LYS A 6 5.31 6.22 -14.71
C LYS A 6 6.17 5.67 -13.58
N PRO A 7 6.02 4.38 -13.24
CA PRO A 7 6.91 3.71 -12.32
C PRO A 7 8.37 3.78 -12.78
N ASP A 8 9.28 3.99 -11.83
CA ASP A 8 10.72 3.99 -12.11
C ASP A 8 11.25 2.58 -12.39
N LYS A 9 12.40 2.49 -13.08
CA LYS A 9 13.08 1.22 -13.36
C LYS A 9 13.44 0.45 -12.08
N LYS A 10 13.71 1.13 -10.98
CA LYS A 10 13.98 0.51 -9.68
C LYS A 10 12.80 -0.33 -9.15
N TYR A 11 11.60 -0.03 -9.61
CA TYR A 11 10.42 -0.85 -9.25
C TYR A 11 10.50 -2.28 -9.82
N TYR A 12 11.09 -2.44 -11.02
CA TYR A 12 11.43 -3.78 -11.53
C TYR A 12 12.39 -4.50 -10.59
N THR A 13 13.45 -3.79 -10.15
CA THR A 13 14.45 -4.36 -9.24
C THR A 13 13.80 -4.81 -7.92
N ALA A 14 12.84 -4.05 -7.39
CA ALA A 14 12.09 -4.46 -6.20
C ALA A 14 11.33 -5.79 -6.41
N GLN A 15 10.66 -5.94 -7.56
CA GLN A 15 9.94 -7.18 -7.89
C GLN A 15 10.90 -8.36 -8.09
N PHE A 16 12.07 -8.15 -8.71
CA PHE A 16 13.11 -9.17 -8.84
C PHE A 16 13.65 -9.62 -7.48
N LEU A 17 13.87 -8.69 -6.56
CA LEU A 17 14.32 -9.03 -5.20
C LEU A 17 13.29 -9.90 -4.48
N ILE A 18 12.00 -9.58 -4.58
CA ILE A 18 10.92 -10.38 -4.00
C ILE A 18 10.93 -11.81 -4.59
N LEU A 19 11.04 -11.92 -5.92
CA LEU A 19 11.08 -13.20 -6.61
C LEU A 19 12.33 -14.03 -6.22
N SER A 20 13.48 -13.38 -6.07
CA SER A 20 14.73 -14.00 -5.63
C SER A 20 14.64 -14.54 -4.21
N ILE A 21 14.03 -13.78 -3.29
CA ILE A 21 13.81 -14.25 -1.91
C ILE A 21 12.87 -15.44 -1.88
N LEU A 22 11.77 -15.40 -2.65
CA LEU A 22 10.86 -16.54 -2.77
C LEU A 22 11.60 -17.81 -3.25
N SER A 23 12.44 -17.66 -4.29
CA SER A 23 13.26 -18.77 -4.80
C SER A 23 14.24 -19.28 -3.75
N SER A 24 14.86 -18.38 -2.98
CA SER A 24 15.77 -18.76 -1.89
C SER A 24 15.07 -19.55 -0.79
N ILE A 25 13.84 -19.19 -0.43
CA ILE A 25 13.04 -19.95 0.55
C ILE A 25 12.77 -21.38 0.06
N ILE A 26 12.43 -21.53 -1.22
CA ILE A 26 12.21 -22.85 -1.84
C ILE A 26 13.49 -23.69 -1.79
N ILE A 27 14.64 -23.11 -2.12
CA ILE A 27 15.94 -23.79 -2.08
C ILE A 27 16.29 -24.22 -0.65
N ILE A 28 16.10 -23.34 0.33
CA ILE A 28 16.35 -23.66 1.75
C ILE A 28 15.46 -24.81 2.19
N GLY A 29 14.18 -24.81 1.84
CA GLY A 29 13.25 -25.89 2.11
C GLY A 29 13.73 -27.22 1.51
N ALA A 30 14.18 -27.21 0.26
CA ALA A 30 14.74 -28.40 -0.41
C ALA A 30 16.00 -28.92 0.29
N ILE A 31 16.89 -28.02 0.74
CA ILE A 31 18.09 -28.40 1.50
C ILE A 31 17.70 -29.10 2.81
N VAL A 32 16.75 -28.55 3.55
CA VAL A 32 16.28 -29.16 4.82
C VAL A 32 15.71 -30.56 4.58
N ILE A 33 14.84 -30.72 3.59
CA ILE A 33 14.27 -32.03 3.24
C ILE A 33 15.38 -33.01 2.82
N ASN A 34 16.32 -32.52 2.03
CA ASN A 34 17.46 -33.34 1.58
C ASN A 34 18.30 -33.84 2.76
N LEU A 35 18.56 -32.99 3.78
CA LEU A 35 19.30 -33.40 4.98
C LEU A 35 18.56 -34.48 5.79
N ILE A 36 17.25 -34.45 5.83
CA ILE A 36 16.44 -35.48 6.50
C ILE A 36 16.55 -36.80 5.77
N ILE A 37 16.39 -36.83 4.45
CA ILE A 37 16.49 -38.04 3.63
C ILE A 37 17.91 -38.62 3.69
N TYR A 38 18.93 -37.78 3.61
CA TYR A 38 20.32 -38.19 3.73
C TYR A 38 20.59 -38.94 5.06
N HIS A 39 19.98 -38.47 6.14
CA HIS A 39 20.13 -39.07 7.45
C HIS A 39 19.43 -40.46 7.56
N GLU A 40 18.28 -40.61 6.88
CA GLU A 40 17.49 -41.84 6.97
C GLU A 40 17.92 -42.92 5.93
N GLU A 41 18.18 -42.53 4.68
CA GLU A 41 18.38 -43.42 3.55
C GLU A 41 19.84 -43.46 3.04
N GLY A 42 20.67 -42.50 3.44
CA GLY A 42 22.04 -42.35 2.97
C GLY A 42 22.21 -41.49 1.70
N PRO A 43 23.47 -41.32 1.24
CA PRO A 43 23.82 -40.35 0.19
C PRO A 43 23.37 -40.78 -1.22
N ASP A 44 23.13 -42.04 -1.48
CA ASP A 44 22.79 -42.57 -2.81
C ASP A 44 21.28 -42.71 -3.05
N SER A 45 20.47 -42.02 -2.23
CA SER A 45 19.03 -42.08 -2.34
C SER A 45 18.55 -41.40 -3.64
N GLU A 46 17.78 -42.12 -4.46
CA GLU A 46 17.12 -41.56 -5.66
C GLU A 46 16.20 -40.41 -5.30
N GLY A 47 15.66 -40.39 -4.08
CA GLY A 47 14.82 -39.30 -3.55
C GLY A 47 15.51 -37.96 -3.57
N ILE A 48 16.81 -37.90 -3.30
CA ILE A 48 17.60 -36.66 -3.32
C ILE A 48 17.59 -36.04 -4.73
N THR A 49 17.83 -36.83 -5.75
CA THR A 49 17.87 -36.39 -7.15
C THR A 49 16.49 -35.88 -7.60
N VAL A 50 15.43 -36.60 -7.24
CA VAL A 50 14.04 -36.24 -7.58
C VAL A 50 13.67 -34.90 -6.97
N ILE A 51 14.02 -34.64 -5.71
CA ILE A 51 13.75 -33.32 -5.04
C ILE A 51 14.42 -32.20 -5.77
N TRP A 52 15.71 -32.34 -6.13
CA TRP A 52 16.41 -31.30 -6.85
C TRP A 52 15.82 -30.99 -8.26
N LEU A 53 15.41 -32.04 -8.98
CA LEU A 53 14.75 -31.90 -10.27
C LEU A 53 13.41 -31.17 -10.15
N ILE A 54 12.60 -31.52 -9.14
CA ILE A 54 11.33 -30.84 -8.86
C ILE A 54 11.57 -29.38 -8.49
N CYS A 55 12.53 -29.10 -7.60
CA CYS A 55 12.85 -27.76 -7.15
C CYS A 55 13.32 -26.86 -8.30
N LEU A 56 14.26 -27.33 -9.11
CA LEU A 56 14.75 -26.61 -10.28
C LEU A 56 13.63 -26.39 -11.32
N GLY A 57 12.78 -27.39 -11.54
CA GLY A 57 11.63 -27.27 -12.42
C GLY A 57 10.65 -26.20 -11.95
N LEU A 58 10.28 -26.20 -10.67
CA LEU A 58 9.38 -25.21 -10.09
C LEU A 58 9.96 -23.79 -10.17
N ILE A 59 11.23 -23.61 -9.78
CA ILE A 59 11.90 -22.30 -9.84
C ILE A 59 11.95 -21.82 -11.29
N SER A 60 12.32 -22.68 -12.25
CA SER A 60 12.37 -22.33 -13.67
C SER A 60 11.01 -21.85 -14.19
N VAL A 61 9.94 -22.58 -13.88
CA VAL A 61 8.56 -22.21 -14.27
C VAL A 61 8.16 -20.87 -13.67
N ILE A 62 8.42 -20.66 -12.37
CA ILE A 62 8.12 -19.40 -11.68
C ILE A 62 8.82 -18.23 -12.39
N TRP A 63 10.11 -18.36 -12.72
CA TRP A 63 10.85 -17.28 -13.36
C TRP A 63 10.39 -17.05 -14.80
N VAL A 64 10.23 -18.08 -15.60
CA VAL A 64 9.78 -17.96 -17.00
C VAL A 64 8.42 -17.29 -17.11
N VAL A 65 7.49 -17.58 -16.18
CA VAL A 65 6.16 -16.99 -16.17
C VAL A 65 6.15 -15.59 -15.55
N SER A 66 6.86 -15.39 -14.44
CA SER A 66 6.80 -14.12 -13.69
C SER A 66 7.49 -12.97 -14.40
N LEU A 67 8.63 -13.22 -15.08
CA LEU A 67 9.40 -12.17 -15.75
C LEU A 67 8.58 -11.39 -16.80
N PRO A 68 7.95 -12.06 -17.80
CA PRO A 68 7.17 -11.34 -18.79
C PRO A 68 5.93 -10.68 -18.19
N LEU A 69 5.29 -11.31 -17.18
CA LEU A 69 4.14 -10.73 -16.50
C LEU A 69 4.47 -9.44 -15.75
N ILE A 70 5.57 -9.44 -14.97
CA ILE A 70 6.04 -8.26 -14.26
C ILE A 70 6.39 -7.14 -15.26
N HIS A 71 7.09 -7.48 -16.34
CA HIS A 71 7.45 -6.52 -17.36
C HIS A 71 6.22 -5.87 -18.00
N LEU A 72 5.27 -6.66 -18.46
CA LEU A 72 4.04 -6.18 -19.10
C LEU A 72 3.19 -5.37 -18.11
N TRP A 73 3.11 -5.80 -16.85
CA TRP A 73 2.34 -5.11 -15.83
C TRP A 73 2.89 -3.72 -15.53
N ILE A 74 4.18 -3.61 -15.27
CA ILE A 74 4.82 -2.32 -14.96
C ILE A 74 4.81 -1.40 -16.20
N LYS A 75 5.04 -1.92 -17.39
CA LYS A 75 5.00 -1.15 -18.65
C LYS A 75 3.64 -0.50 -18.89
N ASN A 76 2.57 -1.20 -18.53
CA ASN A 76 1.19 -0.73 -18.73
C ASN A 76 0.65 0.10 -17.56
N LEU A 77 1.47 0.36 -16.54
CA LEU A 77 1.10 1.18 -15.40
C LEU A 77 1.45 2.64 -15.68
N SER A 78 0.45 3.52 -15.62
CA SER A 78 0.60 4.96 -15.85
C SER A 78 -0.32 5.75 -14.95
N TYR A 79 0.19 6.86 -14.42
CA TYR A 79 -0.54 7.75 -13.51
C TYR A 79 -0.66 9.13 -14.16
N PHE A 80 -1.87 9.64 -14.26
CA PHE A 80 -2.18 10.96 -14.79
C PHE A 80 -2.71 11.82 -13.67
N ILE A 81 -1.97 12.86 -13.34
CA ILE A 81 -2.38 13.85 -12.34
C ILE A 81 -2.96 15.05 -13.07
N ARG A 82 -4.29 15.17 -13.02
CA ARG A 82 -5.04 16.29 -13.59
C ARG A 82 -5.44 17.26 -12.49
N ASP A 83 -6.02 18.39 -12.87
CA ASP A 83 -6.41 19.41 -11.89
C ASP A 83 -7.64 19.00 -11.08
N ASP A 84 -8.53 18.18 -11.63
CA ASP A 84 -9.80 17.75 -11.03
C ASP A 84 -9.78 16.30 -10.50
N ARG A 85 -8.87 15.45 -10.99
CA ARG A 85 -8.85 14.01 -10.70
C ARG A 85 -7.46 13.37 -10.85
N ILE A 86 -7.29 12.22 -10.24
CA ILE A 86 -6.19 11.31 -10.49
C ILE A 86 -6.70 10.14 -11.33
N THR A 87 -6.06 9.87 -12.46
CA THR A 87 -6.39 8.74 -13.32
C THR A 87 -5.26 7.71 -13.26
N ILE A 88 -5.60 6.48 -12.90
CA ILE A 88 -4.67 5.34 -12.83
C ILE A 88 -5.02 4.39 -13.96
N GLN A 89 -4.09 4.21 -14.89
CA GLN A 89 -4.20 3.21 -15.95
C GLN A 89 -3.34 2.01 -15.60
N SER A 90 -3.92 0.81 -15.66
CA SER A 90 -3.26 -0.45 -15.34
C SER A 90 -3.86 -1.61 -16.13
N GLY A 91 -3.17 -2.75 -16.13
CA GLY A 91 -3.66 -4.00 -16.70
C GLY A 91 -2.81 -4.52 -17.83
N ILE A 92 -2.72 -5.86 -17.93
CA ILE A 92 -1.95 -6.58 -18.97
C ILE A 92 -2.85 -6.93 -20.14
N LEU A 93 -3.86 -7.73 -19.89
CA LEU A 93 -4.84 -8.21 -20.90
C LEU A 93 -6.02 -7.24 -20.99
N THR A 94 -6.57 -6.84 -19.87
CA THR A 94 -7.66 -5.88 -19.79
C THR A 94 -7.13 -4.56 -19.27
N LYS A 95 -7.17 -3.52 -20.11
CA LYS A 95 -6.83 -2.16 -19.67
C LYS A 95 -7.92 -1.65 -18.74
N LYS A 96 -7.53 -1.27 -17.54
CA LYS A 96 -8.40 -0.65 -16.54
C LYS A 96 -7.97 0.79 -16.38
N GLU A 97 -8.94 1.69 -16.45
CA GLU A 97 -8.75 3.10 -16.13
C GLU A 97 -9.61 3.45 -14.94
N LYS A 98 -8.97 3.92 -13.87
CA LYS A 98 -9.63 4.33 -12.65
C LYS A 98 -9.47 5.82 -12.48
N ASN A 99 -10.60 6.53 -12.45
CA ASN A 99 -10.67 7.97 -12.29
C ASN A 99 -11.12 8.30 -10.86
N ILE A 100 -10.28 8.94 -10.08
CA ILE A 100 -10.52 9.32 -8.68
C ILE A 100 -10.58 10.84 -8.59
N PRO A 101 -11.76 11.46 -8.48
CA PRO A 101 -11.88 12.90 -8.33
C PRO A 101 -11.37 13.35 -6.96
N TYR A 102 -10.65 14.49 -6.90
CA TYR A 102 -10.11 15.01 -5.64
C TYR A 102 -11.17 15.23 -4.56
N ARG A 103 -12.40 15.57 -4.95
CA ARG A 103 -13.51 15.75 -4.00
C ARG A 103 -13.89 14.50 -3.20
N SER A 104 -13.56 13.30 -3.71
CA SER A 104 -13.81 12.04 -3.00
C SER A 104 -12.62 11.57 -2.17
N ILE A 105 -11.44 12.18 -2.36
CA ILE A 105 -10.21 11.80 -1.68
C ILE A 105 -10.22 12.40 -0.27
N THR A 106 -9.97 11.55 0.72
CA THR A 106 -9.87 11.96 2.13
C THR A 106 -8.42 12.16 2.58
N ASP A 107 -7.51 11.31 2.10
CA ASP A 107 -6.08 11.43 2.41
C ASP A 107 -5.19 10.71 1.38
N PHE A 108 -3.90 11.08 1.40
CA PHE A 108 -2.82 10.43 0.69
C PHE A 108 -1.86 9.79 1.68
N VAL A 109 -1.74 8.47 1.66
CA VAL A 109 -0.88 7.72 2.57
C VAL A 109 0.38 7.28 1.84
N LEU A 110 1.54 7.74 2.31
CA LEU A 110 2.83 7.31 1.81
C LEU A 110 3.24 6.00 2.47
N VAL A 111 3.47 4.96 1.67
CA VAL A 111 3.92 3.65 2.12
C VAL A 111 5.24 3.30 1.45
N ARG A 112 6.21 2.83 2.24
CA ARG A 112 7.50 2.35 1.77
C ARG A 112 7.79 0.98 2.40
N GLY A 113 7.78 -0.04 1.58
CA GLY A 113 8.21 -1.39 1.97
C GLY A 113 9.72 -1.45 2.26
N PRO A 114 10.23 -2.57 2.78
CA PRO A 114 11.67 -2.71 3.05
C PRO A 114 12.51 -2.55 1.77
N PHE A 115 12.10 -3.13 0.66
CA PHE A 115 12.78 -3.01 -0.63
C PHE A 115 12.65 -1.61 -1.22
N ASP A 116 11.49 -0.98 -1.06
CA ASP A 116 11.26 0.40 -1.53
C ASP A 116 12.21 1.37 -0.83
N ARG A 117 12.47 1.17 0.48
CA ARG A 117 13.43 1.97 1.26
C ARG A 117 14.86 1.82 0.76
N ILE A 118 15.30 0.59 0.46
CA ILE A 118 16.64 0.30 -0.03
C ILE A 118 16.83 0.90 -1.43
N LEU A 119 15.81 0.84 -2.28
CA LEU A 119 15.86 1.32 -3.65
C LEU A 119 15.54 2.81 -3.78
N GLY A 120 15.08 3.47 -2.72
CA GLY A 120 14.70 4.88 -2.71
C GLY A 120 13.47 5.18 -3.55
N ILE A 121 12.50 4.26 -3.59
CA ILE A 121 11.19 4.43 -4.22
C ILE A 121 10.08 4.41 -3.18
N GLY A 122 8.88 4.85 -3.56
CA GLY A 122 7.72 4.85 -2.67
C GLY A 122 6.41 4.60 -3.41
N THR A 123 5.37 4.33 -2.64
CA THR A 123 4.00 4.15 -3.11
C THR A 123 3.09 5.13 -2.39
N ILE A 124 2.35 5.94 -3.14
CA ILE A 124 1.30 6.81 -2.61
C ILE A 124 -0.03 6.09 -2.78
N LYS A 125 -0.72 5.84 -1.68
CA LYS A 125 -2.05 5.25 -1.64
C LYS A 125 -3.10 6.33 -1.51
N VAL A 126 -4.15 6.24 -2.30
CA VAL A 126 -5.26 7.19 -2.33
C VAL A 126 -6.41 6.64 -1.52
N GLN A 127 -6.80 7.34 -0.47
CA GLN A 127 -7.94 7.00 0.38
C GLN A 127 -9.15 7.87 0.03
N THR A 128 -10.35 7.26 -0.01
CA THR A 128 -11.61 7.98 -0.29
C THR A 128 -12.65 7.70 0.78
N ALA A 129 -13.63 8.59 0.90
CA ALA A 129 -14.70 8.48 1.92
C ALA A 129 -15.59 7.23 1.79
N GLY A 130 -15.64 6.62 0.61
CA GLY A 130 -16.47 5.42 0.34
C GLY A 130 -15.84 4.09 0.76
N GLN A 131 -14.55 4.04 1.08
CA GLN A 131 -13.81 2.82 1.45
C GLN A 131 -13.13 2.99 2.82
N SER A 132 -13.93 3.03 3.88
CA SER A 132 -13.45 3.30 5.23
C SER A 132 -12.94 2.08 6.01
N ALA A 133 -12.97 0.86 5.48
CA ALA A 133 -12.68 -0.32 6.29
C ALA A 133 -11.32 -1.01 6.06
N GLU A 134 -10.46 -0.66 5.16
CA GLU A 134 -9.10 -1.23 4.88
C GLU A 134 -8.69 -1.17 3.40
N GLY A 135 -9.52 -0.59 2.53
CA GLY A 135 -9.26 -0.49 1.10
C GLY A 135 -8.75 0.89 0.69
N TYR A 136 -7.67 0.93 -0.05
CA TYR A 136 -7.28 2.14 -0.78
C TYR A 136 -7.91 2.10 -2.17
N GLU A 137 -8.46 3.23 -2.60
CA GLU A 137 -9.09 3.28 -3.91
C GLU A 137 -8.07 3.24 -5.04
N GLY A 138 -6.89 3.79 -4.84
CA GLY A 138 -5.82 3.80 -5.83
C GLY A 138 -4.44 3.71 -5.22
N ASN A 139 -3.51 3.11 -5.96
CA ASN A 139 -2.10 3.02 -5.58
C ASN A 139 -1.22 3.56 -6.71
N LEU A 140 -0.39 4.55 -6.40
CA LEU A 140 0.64 5.07 -7.27
C LEU A 140 1.98 4.47 -6.82
N SER A 141 2.34 3.33 -7.38
CA SER A 141 3.50 2.53 -6.95
C SER A 141 4.74 2.80 -7.79
N GLY A 142 5.93 2.59 -7.20
CA GLY A 142 7.20 2.69 -7.90
C GLY A 142 7.65 4.11 -8.22
N LEU A 143 7.29 5.07 -7.41
CA LEU A 143 7.63 6.49 -7.60
C LEU A 143 9.03 6.76 -7.05
N LEU A 144 9.88 7.44 -7.83
CA LEU A 144 11.20 7.90 -7.39
C LEU A 144 11.07 9.20 -6.56
N ASP A 145 10.34 10.17 -7.11
CA ASP A 145 10.11 11.48 -6.47
C ASP A 145 8.80 11.48 -5.65
N TYR A 146 8.66 10.50 -4.75
CA TYR A 146 7.42 10.29 -4.00
C TYR A 146 7.18 11.35 -2.92
N GLU A 147 8.22 11.92 -2.31
CA GLU A 147 8.08 12.92 -1.24
C GLU A 147 7.53 14.25 -1.76
N PRO A 148 8.16 14.89 -2.78
CA PRO A 148 7.64 16.13 -3.32
C PRO A 148 6.25 15.94 -3.95
N LEU A 149 6.03 14.81 -4.65
CA LEU A 149 4.72 14.50 -5.21
C LEU A 149 3.64 14.34 -4.13
N HIS A 150 3.95 13.65 -3.03
CA HIS A 150 3.04 13.49 -1.92
C HIS A 150 2.69 14.85 -1.27
N ALA A 151 3.69 15.73 -1.10
CA ALA A 151 3.48 17.07 -0.56
C ALA A 151 2.58 17.91 -1.48
N ASP A 152 2.84 17.91 -2.81
CA ASP A 152 2.03 18.61 -3.81
C ASP A 152 0.57 18.09 -3.84
N LEU A 153 0.38 16.79 -3.80
CA LEU A 153 -0.96 16.18 -3.76
C LEU A 153 -1.73 16.57 -2.48
N ARG A 154 -1.06 16.58 -1.33
CA ARG A 154 -1.67 17.00 -0.06
C ARG A 154 -2.01 18.50 -0.06
N GLU A 155 -1.15 19.33 -0.62
CA GLU A 155 -1.41 20.76 -0.76
C GLU A 155 -2.64 21.02 -1.65
N LYS A 156 -2.74 20.33 -2.80
CA LYS A 156 -3.94 20.39 -3.65
C LYS A 156 -5.20 19.96 -2.91
N LEU A 157 -5.11 18.89 -2.11
CA LEU A 157 -6.25 18.41 -1.32
C LEU A 157 -6.69 19.43 -0.28
N LYS A 158 -5.75 20.07 0.43
CA LYS A 158 -6.03 21.15 1.39
C LYS A 158 -6.72 22.34 0.74
N PHE A 159 -6.25 22.72 -0.45
CA PHE A 159 -6.86 23.82 -1.19
C PHE A 159 -8.31 23.54 -1.60
N LEU A 160 -8.62 22.30 -1.96
CA LEU A 160 -9.97 21.87 -2.34
C LEU A 160 -10.88 21.58 -1.15
N HIS A 161 -10.30 21.22 0.00
CA HIS A 161 -11.01 20.91 1.26
C HIS A 161 -10.45 21.71 2.44
N PRO A 162 -10.66 23.04 2.50
CA PRO A 162 -10.10 23.89 3.56
C PRO A 162 -10.60 23.54 4.98
N ILE A 163 -11.59 22.66 5.12
CA ILE A 163 -12.24 22.33 6.40
C ILE A 163 -11.62 21.06 7.06
N SER A 164 -10.79 20.28 6.37
CA SER A 164 -10.26 19.01 6.93
C SER A 164 -9.09 19.19 7.90
N GLU A 165 -8.54 20.38 8.09
CA GLU A 165 -7.42 20.59 9.03
C GLU A 165 -7.82 20.71 10.50
N SER A 166 -9.12 20.93 10.79
CA SER A 166 -9.59 21.08 12.19
C SER A 166 -9.66 19.77 12.97
N ALA A 167 -9.46 18.61 12.35
CA ALA A 167 -9.63 17.31 12.99
C ALA A 167 -8.32 16.58 13.35
N THR A 168 -7.13 17.09 12.98
CA THR A 168 -5.86 16.38 13.22
C THR A 168 -4.84 17.19 14.01
N THR A 169 -5.15 18.40 14.41
CA THR A 169 -4.38 19.10 15.44
C THR A 169 -5.05 18.75 16.77
N SER A 170 -4.54 17.72 17.41
CA SER A 170 -4.74 17.48 18.84
C SER A 170 -4.10 18.65 19.61
N GLU A 171 -4.74 19.80 19.58
CA GLU A 171 -4.56 20.75 20.67
C GLU A 171 -5.19 20.12 21.91
N PRO A 172 -4.53 20.20 23.05
CA PRO A 172 -5.11 19.71 24.29
C PRO A 172 -6.38 20.51 24.54
N ILE A 173 -7.54 19.86 24.43
CA ILE A 173 -8.84 20.36 24.87
C ILE A 173 -8.73 20.51 26.39
N LYS A 174 -8.18 21.63 26.81
CA LYS A 174 -8.18 22.06 28.19
C LYS A 174 -8.98 23.36 28.24
N GLN A 175 -10.10 23.31 28.95
CA GLN A 175 -10.86 24.41 29.56
C GLN A 175 -12.22 24.86 28.98
N THR A 176 -12.70 24.37 27.81
CA THR A 176 -14.06 24.80 27.40
C THR A 176 -15.15 23.78 27.77
N ASN A 177 -14.77 22.51 27.93
CA ASN A 177 -15.76 21.46 28.25
C ASN A 177 -16.22 21.45 29.71
N ASP A 178 -15.37 21.89 30.65
CA ASP A 178 -15.75 21.88 32.06
C ASP A 178 -16.84 22.91 32.36
N SER A 179 -16.80 24.09 31.75
CA SER A 179 -17.82 25.13 31.94
C SER A 179 -19.18 24.72 31.35
N VAL A 180 -19.18 24.09 30.17
CA VAL A 180 -20.41 23.60 29.54
C VAL A 180 -20.98 22.41 30.28
N LEU A 181 -20.13 21.50 30.76
CA LEU A 181 -20.54 20.35 31.60
C LEU A 181 -21.16 20.82 32.91
N ILE A 182 -20.59 21.84 33.57
CA ILE A 182 -21.12 22.42 34.80
C ILE A 182 -22.49 23.09 34.55
N GLN A 183 -22.65 23.83 33.45
CA GLN A 183 -23.93 24.40 33.09
C GLN A 183 -25.03 23.35 32.83
N ILE A 184 -24.69 22.30 32.08
CA ILE A 184 -25.64 21.19 31.83
C ILE A 184 -26.01 20.50 33.13
N LEU A 185 -25.09 20.34 34.08
CA LEU A 185 -25.30 19.69 35.35
C LEU A 185 -26.18 20.53 36.31
N GLU A 186 -26.08 21.85 36.24
CA GLU A 186 -26.94 22.79 36.94
C GLU A 186 -28.36 22.76 36.39
N GLU A 187 -28.54 22.84 35.08
CA GLU A 187 -29.88 22.74 34.46
C GLU A 187 -30.56 21.41 34.76
N LEU A 188 -29.83 20.29 34.71
CA LEU A 188 -30.39 18.98 35.08
C LEU A 188 -30.80 18.90 36.56
N LYS A 189 -30.08 19.55 37.46
CA LYS A 189 -30.49 19.65 38.88
C LYS A 189 -31.73 20.49 39.06
N GLU A 190 -31.88 21.56 38.33
CA GLU A 190 -33.08 22.42 38.38
C GLU A 190 -34.33 21.70 37.85
N ILE A 191 -34.21 20.98 36.75
CA ILE A 191 -35.28 20.14 36.18
C ILE A 191 -35.71 19.06 37.17
N ARG A 192 -34.77 18.38 37.83
CA ARG A 192 -35.07 17.37 38.83
C ARG A 192 -35.81 17.96 40.02
N LYS A 193 -35.40 19.13 40.51
CA LYS A 193 -36.04 19.82 41.66
C LYS A 193 -37.49 20.25 41.34
N ASN A 194 -37.74 20.59 40.06
CA ASN A 194 -39.09 20.97 39.61
C ASN A 194 -40.00 19.76 39.33
N SER A 195 -39.43 18.57 39.13
CA SER A 195 -40.15 17.31 38.93
C SER A 195 -40.54 16.60 40.23
N GLU A 196 -39.95 17.00 41.38
CA GLU A 196 -40.25 16.44 42.72
C GLU A 196 -41.26 17.30 43.51
N LYS A 197 -41.88 18.34 42.90
CA LYS A 197 -42.97 19.14 43.42
C LYS A 197 -44.29 18.77 42.74
#